data_3cad531dcc9915ab815e508412a64fa2
#
_entry.id   3cad531dcc9915ab815e508412a64fa2
#
_cell.length_a   1.000
_cell.length_b   1.000
_cell.length_c   1.000
_cell.angle_alpha   90.00
_cell.angle_beta   90.00
_cell.angle_gamma   90.00
#
_symmetry.space_group_name_H-M   'P 1'
#
loop_
_entity.id
_entity.type
_entity.pdbx_description
1 polymer ?
#
loop_
_entity_poly.entity_id
_entity_poly.type
_entity_poly.pdbx_seq_one_letter_code
_entity_poly.pdbx_strand_id
1 'polypeptide(L)'
;MSADLFQGFLSNNGAEFGKLSGKKVVQNYGDLVAEHRYLTQKVALIDLTSRGAMAALGDDRVKYINGQVTNEVMGLRPGQGCYAALVNVKAKMQSDLNIYRLEDELILDFEPGQFEVVKTRLERNIVSDQVELVDVSPHFGLLSLQGPDTCGLLESIGFSLPVEPLSHNKVSTPNMGEWFLMHNSRFGSIGCDLYIPIEYLPVAAEYLFKNTLKHAGGLAGWQATEVSRIEAGIPRFGSEMDQD
;
A
#
# COMPACT_ATOMS: atom_id res chain seq x y z
N MET A 1 -10.56 -16.71 -10.30
CA MET A 1 -11.00 -15.98 -11.53
C MET A 1 -10.41 -14.57 -11.60
N SER A 2 -10.73 -13.61 -10.71
CA SER A 2 -10.16 -12.24 -10.79
C SER A 2 -8.64 -12.22 -10.59
N ALA A 3 -8.11 -12.97 -9.63
CA ALA A 3 -6.66 -13.09 -9.41
C ALA A 3 -5.91 -13.63 -10.63
N ASP A 4 -6.48 -14.63 -11.34
CA ASP A 4 -5.86 -15.20 -12.55
C ASP A 4 -5.86 -14.20 -13.71
N LEU A 5 -6.93 -13.41 -13.85
CA LEU A 5 -7.02 -12.34 -14.86
C LEU A 5 -6.00 -11.25 -14.58
N PHE A 6 -5.84 -10.85 -13.30
CA PHE A 6 -4.82 -9.88 -12.92
C PHE A 6 -3.40 -10.40 -13.15
N GLN A 7 -3.12 -11.65 -12.79
CA GLN A 7 -1.83 -12.29 -13.12
C GLN A 7 -1.59 -12.35 -14.63
N GLY A 8 -2.66 -12.61 -15.43
CA GLY A 8 -2.63 -12.54 -16.88
C GLY A 8 -2.25 -11.15 -17.40
N PHE A 9 -2.85 -10.08 -16.83
CA PHE A 9 -2.50 -8.70 -17.16
C PHE A 9 -1.01 -8.42 -16.91
N LEU A 10 -0.48 -8.79 -15.75
CA LEU A 10 0.93 -8.58 -15.41
C LEU A 10 1.84 -9.35 -16.41
N SER A 11 1.56 -10.63 -16.65
CA SER A 11 2.36 -11.47 -17.55
C SER A 11 2.34 -10.98 -18.99
N ASN A 12 1.18 -10.56 -19.49
CA ASN A 12 1.03 -10.04 -20.85
C ASN A 12 1.78 -8.72 -21.07
N ASN A 13 2.07 -7.98 -19.99
CA ASN A 13 2.86 -6.78 -20.02
C ASN A 13 4.36 -7.02 -19.68
N GLY A 14 4.81 -8.26 -19.69
CA GLY A 14 6.23 -8.61 -19.56
C GLY A 14 6.73 -8.72 -18.12
N ALA A 15 5.83 -8.91 -17.12
CA ALA A 15 6.24 -9.05 -15.73
C ALA A 15 7.15 -10.24 -15.49
N GLU A 16 8.33 -10.00 -14.95
CA GLU A 16 9.21 -11.00 -14.38
C GLU A 16 8.93 -11.14 -12.88
N PHE A 17 8.59 -12.34 -12.46
CA PHE A 17 8.20 -12.61 -11.08
C PHE A 17 9.38 -13.10 -10.24
N GLY A 18 9.38 -12.70 -8.97
CA GLY A 18 10.29 -13.22 -7.96
C GLY A 18 9.60 -13.38 -6.61
N LYS A 19 10.39 -13.49 -5.56
CA LYS A 19 9.90 -13.59 -4.17
C LYS A 19 10.51 -12.50 -3.31
N LEU A 20 9.67 -11.92 -2.45
CA LEU A 20 10.06 -11.01 -1.37
C LEU A 20 9.43 -11.53 -0.08
N SER A 21 10.25 -11.85 0.92
CA SER A 21 9.78 -12.40 2.21
C SER A 21 8.77 -13.54 2.03
N GLY A 22 9.01 -14.43 1.04
CA GLY A 22 8.15 -15.57 0.71
C GLY A 22 6.91 -15.25 -0.13
N LYS A 23 6.57 -13.98 -0.35
CA LYS A 23 5.46 -13.55 -1.21
C LYS A 23 5.91 -13.38 -2.66
N LYS A 24 5.03 -13.71 -3.62
CA LYS A 24 5.27 -13.48 -5.05
C LYS A 24 5.13 -11.98 -5.34
N VAL A 25 6.12 -11.40 -6.02
CA VAL A 25 6.12 -9.99 -6.46
C VAL A 25 6.56 -9.89 -7.91
N VAL A 26 6.19 -8.82 -8.59
CA VAL A 26 6.79 -8.44 -9.88
C VAL A 26 8.15 -7.81 -9.61
N GLN A 27 9.23 -8.40 -10.09
CA GLN A 27 10.59 -7.88 -9.92
C GLN A 27 10.87 -6.71 -10.88
N ASN A 28 10.52 -6.89 -12.14
CA ASN A 28 10.70 -5.90 -13.20
C ASN A 28 9.81 -6.22 -14.41
N TYR A 29 9.82 -5.31 -15.40
CA TYR A 29 9.16 -5.46 -16.70
C TYR A 29 10.16 -5.41 -17.86
N GLY A 30 11.43 -5.76 -17.60
CA GLY A 30 12.47 -5.95 -18.61
C GLY A 30 13.36 -4.73 -18.86
N ASP A 31 12.98 -3.51 -18.47
CA ASP A 31 13.80 -2.30 -18.60
C ASP A 31 13.83 -1.49 -17.29
N LEU A 32 14.75 -1.87 -16.41
CA LEU A 32 14.90 -1.24 -15.09
C LEU A 32 15.17 0.27 -15.18
N VAL A 33 15.88 0.73 -16.21
CA VAL A 33 16.19 2.17 -16.39
C VAL A 33 14.93 2.94 -16.76
N ALA A 34 14.10 2.40 -17.65
CA ALA A 34 12.82 3.01 -18.00
C ALA A 34 11.86 3.01 -16.78
N GLU A 35 11.78 1.90 -16.06
CA GLU A 35 10.94 1.77 -14.86
C GLU A 35 11.34 2.79 -13.78
N HIS A 36 12.63 2.93 -13.50
CA HIS A 36 13.15 3.96 -12.58
C HIS A 36 12.84 5.39 -13.08
N ARG A 37 12.97 5.64 -14.37
CA ARG A 37 12.61 6.93 -14.96
C ARG A 37 11.12 7.25 -14.82
N TYR A 38 10.23 6.26 -14.90
CA TYR A 38 8.81 6.48 -14.63
C TYR A 38 8.58 6.96 -13.20
N LEU A 39 9.25 6.36 -12.21
CA LEU A 39 9.16 6.74 -10.81
C LEU A 39 9.69 8.15 -10.51
N THR A 40 10.77 8.55 -11.20
CA THR A 40 11.51 9.79 -10.89
C THR A 40 11.14 10.99 -11.77
N GLN A 41 10.60 10.74 -12.97
CA GLN A 41 10.37 11.80 -13.97
C GLN A 41 8.94 11.81 -14.56
N LYS A 42 8.16 10.74 -14.36
CA LYS A 42 6.83 10.55 -14.95
C LYS A 42 5.85 10.04 -13.91
N VAL A 43 5.17 8.95 -14.20
CA VAL A 43 4.34 8.20 -13.27
C VAL A 43 4.48 6.71 -13.55
N ALA A 44 4.68 5.93 -12.50
CA ALA A 44 4.71 4.47 -12.54
C ALA A 44 3.45 3.89 -11.92
N LEU A 45 2.87 2.87 -12.54
CA LEU A 45 1.88 1.99 -11.93
C LEU A 45 2.59 0.75 -11.40
N ILE A 46 2.38 0.45 -10.12
CA ILE A 46 3.09 -0.59 -9.38
C ILE A 46 2.09 -1.54 -8.76
N ASP A 47 2.34 -2.85 -8.87
CA ASP A 47 1.62 -3.88 -8.11
C ASP A 47 2.22 -4.02 -6.70
N LEU A 48 1.45 -3.65 -5.69
CA LEU A 48 1.77 -3.81 -4.27
C LEU A 48 0.83 -4.81 -3.57
N THR A 49 0.10 -5.64 -4.31
CA THR A 49 -0.88 -6.61 -3.77
C THR A 49 -0.25 -7.62 -2.80
N SER A 50 1.08 -7.79 -2.86
CA SER A 50 1.82 -8.66 -1.94
C SER A 50 2.00 -8.08 -0.53
N ARG A 51 1.72 -6.78 -0.32
CA ARG A 51 1.75 -6.17 1.02
C ARG A 51 0.68 -6.76 1.92
N GLY A 52 0.94 -6.76 3.21
CA GLY A 52 -0.06 -7.18 4.18
C GLY A 52 -1.04 -6.06 4.49
N ALA A 53 -2.31 -6.39 4.57
CA ALA A 53 -3.36 -5.47 5.01
C ALA A 53 -4.26 -6.15 6.05
N MET A 54 -4.46 -5.49 7.19
CA MET A 54 -5.28 -5.97 8.30
C MET A 54 -6.25 -4.89 8.73
N ALA A 55 -7.52 -5.25 8.93
CA ALA A 55 -8.49 -4.37 9.56
C ALA A 55 -8.50 -4.62 11.08
N ALA A 56 -8.50 -3.55 11.86
CA ALA A 56 -8.83 -3.60 13.28
C ALA A 56 -10.23 -3.02 13.47
N LEU A 57 -11.14 -3.86 13.99
CA LEU A 57 -12.56 -3.60 14.21
C LEU A 57 -12.85 -3.52 15.72
N GLY A 58 -14.06 -3.09 16.08
CA GLY A 58 -14.55 -3.04 17.46
C GLY A 58 -14.39 -1.65 18.10
N ASP A 59 -15.07 -1.45 19.23
CA ASP A 59 -15.20 -0.12 19.87
C ASP A 59 -13.85 0.37 20.43
N ASP A 60 -13.00 -0.53 20.90
CA ASP A 60 -11.71 -0.20 21.50
C ASP A 60 -10.56 -0.13 20.48
N ARG A 61 -10.81 -0.38 19.17
CA ARG A 61 -9.77 -0.49 18.12
C ARG A 61 -8.75 0.66 18.11
N VAL A 62 -9.25 1.90 18.21
CA VAL A 62 -8.39 3.09 18.15
C VAL A 62 -7.49 3.19 19.38
N LYS A 63 -8.07 3.05 20.57
CA LYS A 63 -7.36 3.06 21.85
C LYS A 63 -6.36 1.91 21.93
N TYR A 64 -6.79 0.73 21.51
CA TYR A 64 -5.97 -0.47 21.53
C TYR A 64 -4.74 -0.32 20.63
N ILE A 65 -4.93 0.01 19.34
CA ILE A 65 -3.82 0.19 18.40
C ILE A 65 -2.90 1.33 18.84
N ASN A 66 -3.44 2.43 19.36
CA ASN A 66 -2.64 3.53 19.92
C ASN A 66 -1.68 3.06 21.03
N GLY A 67 -2.09 2.10 21.84
CA GLY A 67 -1.24 1.51 22.90
C GLY A 67 -0.18 0.51 22.39
N GLN A 68 -0.20 0.12 21.12
CA GLN A 68 0.70 -0.87 20.56
C GLN A 68 1.80 -0.27 19.65
N VAL A 69 1.63 0.97 19.24
CA VAL A 69 2.48 1.63 18.24
C VAL A 69 3.13 2.91 18.76
N THR A 70 4.11 3.42 18.05
CA THR A 70 4.93 4.58 18.47
C THR A 70 4.36 5.94 18.09
N ASN A 71 3.28 6.00 17.33
CA ASN A 71 2.64 7.25 16.93
C ASN A 71 1.22 7.37 17.49
N GLU A 72 0.67 8.58 17.52
CA GLU A 72 -0.66 8.84 18.04
C GLU A 72 -1.74 8.48 17.03
N VAL A 73 -2.59 7.50 17.37
CA VAL A 73 -3.74 7.04 16.58
C VAL A 73 -5.05 7.65 17.09
N MET A 74 -5.13 7.99 18.37
CA MET A 74 -6.36 8.53 18.99
C MET A 74 -6.78 9.88 18.40
N GLY A 75 -5.81 10.72 18.04
CA GLY A 75 -6.05 12.03 17.44
C GLY A 75 -6.48 12.00 15.98
N LEU A 76 -6.31 10.88 15.28
CA LEU A 76 -6.73 10.74 13.88
C LEU A 76 -8.24 10.86 13.76
N ARG A 77 -8.71 11.46 12.68
CA ARG A 77 -10.12 11.47 12.25
C ARG A 77 -10.31 10.51 11.07
N PRO A 78 -11.54 10.04 10.79
CA PRO A 78 -11.82 9.35 9.54
C PRO A 78 -11.29 10.14 8.34
N GLY A 79 -10.63 9.46 7.40
CA GLY A 79 -9.95 10.10 6.29
C GLY A 79 -8.48 10.45 6.55
N GLN A 80 -7.97 10.25 7.75
CA GLN A 80 -6.58 10.50 8.13
C GLN A 80 -5.82 9.21 8.42
N GLY A 81 -4.49 9.29 8.40
CA GLY A 81 -3.62 8.17 8.75
C GLY A 81 -2.30 8.66 9.35
N CYS A 82 -1.52 7.71 9.85
CA CYS A 82 -0.17 7.97 10.34
C CYS A 82 0.75 6.77 10.06
N TYR A 83 2.05 7.04 9.99
CA TYR A 83 3.09 6.01 10.00
C TYR A 83 3.53 5.75 11.44
N ALA A 84 3.70 4.49 11.81
CA ALA A 84 4.12 4.11 13.16
C ALA A 84 4.94 2.82 13.16
N ALA A 85 5.80 2.66 14.14
CA ALA A 85 6.45 1.38 14.42
C ALA A 85 5.60 0.56 15.40
N LEU A 86 5.43 -0.73 15.11
CA LEU A 86 4.94 -1.72 16.05
C LEU A 86 6.13 -2.24 16.85
N VAL A 87 6.09 -2.05 18.17
CA VAL A 87 7.21 -2.41 19.04
C VAL A 87 6.84 -3.48 20.08
N ASN A 88 7.82 -4.19 20.56
CA ASN A 88 7.66 -5.10 21.70
C ASN A 88 7.86 -4.37 23.04
N VAL A 89 7.71 -5.11 24.16
CA VAL A 89 7.86 -4.58 25.53
C VAL A 89 9.26 -4.02 25.85
N LYS A 90 10.26 -4.31 25.01
CA LYS A 90 11.62 -3.79 25.11
C LYS A 90 11.86 -2.62 24.16
N ALA A 91 10.81 -2.05 23.58
CA ALA A 91 10.84 -1.00 22.56
C ALA A 91 11.60 -1.37 21.28
N LYS A 92 11.76 -2.67 20.98
CA LYS A 92 12.36 -3.14 19.73
C LYS A 92 11.27 -3.23 18.65
N MET A 93 11.57 -2.71 17.45
CA MET A 93 10.68 -2.71 16.31
C MET A 93 10.40 -4.14 15.84
N GLN A 94 9.14 -4.46 15.59
CA GLN A 94 8.71 -5.76 15.04
C GLN A 94 8.11 -5.64 13.64
N SER A 95 7.61 -4.47 13.30
CA SER A 95 7.16 -4.07 11.97
C SER A 95 7.00 -2.55 11.94
N ASP A 96 6.88 -1.99 10.75
CA ASP A 96 6.33 -0.66 10.53
C ASP A 96 4.95 -0.75 9.91
N LEU A 97 4.12 0.25 10.15
CA LEU A 97 2.72 0.26 9.75
C LEU A 97 2.35 1.63 9.17
N ASN A 98 1.66 1.64 8.03
CA ASN A 98 0.80 2.75 7.69
C ASN A 98 -0.59 2.44 8.27
N ILE A 99 -1.11 3.32 9.08
CA ILE A 99 -2.39 3.18 9.78
C ILE A 99 -3.36 4.19 9.18
N TYR A 100 -4.48 3.73 8.63
CA TYR A 100 -5.52 4.57 8.04
C TYR A 100 -6.79 4.45 8.87
N ARG A 101 -7.35 5.58 9.30
CA ARG A 101 -8.61 5.60 10.06
C ARG A 101 -9.79 5.80 9.11
N LEU A 102 -10.56 4.74 8.90
CA LEU A 102 -11.86 4.76 8.26
C LEU A 102 -12.95 5.05 9.29
N GLU A 103 -14.22 5.11 8.89
CA GLU A 103 -15.33 5.39 9.81
C GLU A 103 -15.44 4.33 10.91
N ASP A 104 -15.49 3.05 10.52
CA ASP A 104 -15.77 1.94 11.44
C ASP A 104 -14.57 1.02 11.70
N GLU A 105 -13.42 1.25 11.05
CA GLU A 105 -12.24 0.40 11.14
C GLU A 105 -10.94 1.18 11.03
N LEU A 106 -9.83 0.55 11.45
CA LEU A 106 -8.48 0.96 11.09
C LEU A 106 -7.90 -0.04 10.10
N ILE A 107 -7.32 0.45 9.01
CA ILE A 107 -6.53 -0.39 8.10
C ILE A 107 -5.05 -0.24 8.47
N LEU A 108 -4.40 -1.38 8.71
CA LEU A 108 -2.98 -1.50 8.98
C LEU A 108 -2.30 -2.07 7.73
N ASP A 109 -1.44 -1.30 7.07
CA ASP A 109 -0.67 -1.70 5.88
C ASP A 109 0.80 -1.89 6.29
N PHE A 110 1.40 -3.00 5.92
CA PHE A 110 2.76 -3.37 6.29
C PHE A 110 3.47 -4.19 5.21
N GLU A 111 4.77 -4.39 5.39
CA GLU A 111 5.65 -5.04 4.42
C GLU A 111 5.22 -6.48 4.09
N PRO A 112 5.51 -6.97 2.87
CA PRO A 112 5.23 -8.35 2.49
C PRO A 112 5.85 -9.37 3.45
N GLY A 113 5.09 -10.42 3.78
CA GLY A 113 5.53 -11.50 4.67
C GLY A 113 5.42 -11.21 6.16
N GLN A 114 5.02 -9.99 6.58
CA GLN A 114 4.92 -9.61 7.99
C GLN A 114 3.56 -9.95 8.65
N PHE A 115 2.59 -10.47 7.90
CA PHE A 115 1.23 -10.67 8.38
C PHE A 115 1.15 -11.45 9.70
N GLU A 116 1.78 -12.62 9.77
CA GLU A 116 1.74 -13.47 10.98
C GLU A 116 2.47 -12.84 12.17
N VAL A 117 3.54 -12.10 11.92
CA VAL A 117 4.29 -11.38 12.96
C VAL A 117 3.40 -10.28 13.56
N VAL A 118 2.81 -9.44 12.71
CA VAL A 118 1.93 -8.34 13.13
C VAL A 118 0.70 -8.88 13.86
N LYS A 119 0.03 -9.88 13.27
CA LYS A 119 -1.15 -10.51 13.84
C LYS A 119 -0.87 -11.10 15.22
N THR A 120 0.12 -11.98 15.33
CA THR A 120 0.47 -12.64 16.59
C THR A 120 0.86 -11.62 17.66
N ARG A 121 1.60 -10.56 17.27
CA ARG A 121 2.02 -9.52 18.21
C ARG A 121 0.83 -8.72 18.73
N LEU A 122 -0.12 -8.36 17.86
CA LEU A 122 -1.33 -7.64 18.26
C LEU A 122 -2.27 -8.56 19.07
N GLU A 123 -2.63 -9.74 18.58
CA GLU A 123 -3.57 -10.64 19.25
C GLU A 123 -3.12 -10.99 20.69
N ARG A 124 -1.82 -11.17 20.89
CA ARG A 124 -1.26 -11.54 22.23
C ARG A 124 -1.62 -10.55 23.34
N ASN A 125 -1.87 -9.29 23.00
CA ASN A 125 -2.13 -8.24 23.97
C ASN A 125 -3.61 -7.85 24.08
N ILE A 126 -4.50 -8.50 23.34
CA ILE A 126 -5.94 -8.35 23.50
C ILE A 126 -6.38 -9.19 24.72
N VAL A 127 -6.76 -8.53 25.82
CA VAL A 127 -7.19 -9.21 27.06
C VAL A 127 -8.68 -8.97 27.32
N SER A 128 -9.09 -7.72 27.34
CA SER A 128 -10.47 -7.31 27.62
C SER A 128 -11.00 -6.27 26.63
N ASP A 129 -10.15 -5.85 25.70
CA ASP A 129 -10.51 -4.85 24.71
C ASP A 129 -11.44 -5.45 23.66
N GLN A 130 -12.47 -4.71 23.27
CA GLN A 130 -13.36 -5.08 22.18
C GLN A 130 -12.70 -4.77 20.84
N VAL A 131 -11.80 -5.66 20.43
CA VAL A 131 -11.01 -5.54 19.19
C VAL A 131 -10.99 -6.87 18.46
N GLU A 132 -11.26 -6.83 17.17
CA GLU A 132 -11.12 -7.95 16.24
C GLU A 132 -10.12 -7.57 15.14
N LEU A 133 -9.21 -8.49 14.83
CA LEU A 133 -8.20 -8.31 13.79
C LEU A 133 -8.50 -9.23 12.60
N VAL A 134 -8.78 -8.65 11.45
CA VAL A 134 -9.23 -9.37 10.25
C VAL A 134 -8.24 -9.18 9.11
N ASP A 135 -7.84 -10.29 8.45
CA ASP A 135 -7.07 -10.22 7.20
C ASP A 135 -7.97 -9.71 6.07
N VAL A 136 -7.69 -8.53 5.57
CA VAL A 136 -8.41 -7.93 4.44
C VAL A 136 -7.65 -8.06 3.11
N SER A 137 -6.43 -8.60 3.12
CA SER A 137 -5.63 -8.82 1.90
C SER A 137 -6.35 -9.66 0.83
N PRO A 138 -7.18 -10.67 1.17
CA PRO A 138 -7.93 -11.42 0.15
C PRO A 138 -9.05 -10.62 -0.53
N HIS A 139 -9.48 -9.52 0.05
CA HIS A 139 -10.62 -8.73 -0.43
C HIS A 139 -10.23 -7.54 -1.30
N PHE A 140 -8.97 -7.12 -1.23
CA PHE A 140 -8.46 -5.95 -1.95
C PHE A 140 -7.16 -6.27 -2.68
N GLY A 141 -7.01 -5.70 -3.88
CA GLY A 141 -5.71 -5.52 -4.50
C GLY A 141 -5.18 -4.12 -4.17
N LEU A 142 -3.87 -3.99 -4.00
CA LEU A 142 -3.20 -2.72 -3.78
C LEU A 142 -2.38 -2.37 -5.02
N LEU A 143 -2.82 -1.33 -5.74
CA LEU A 143 -2.07 -0.71 -6.81
C LEU A 143 -1.54 0.65 -6.35
N SER A 144 -0.38 1.05 -6.83
CA SER A 144 0.22 2.33 -6.47
C SER A 144 0.60 3.12 -7.72
N LEU A 145 0.29 4.41 -7.73
CA LEU A 145 0.74 5.38 -8.73
C LEU A 145 1.79 6.28 -8.06
N GLN A 146 3.02 6.27 -8.57
CA GLN A 146 4.14 6.99 -7.98
C GLN A 146 4.91 7.74 -9.06
N GLY A 147 5.25 8.98 -8.79
CA GLY A 147 6.02 9.83 -9.70
C GLY A 147 5.46 11.25 -9.82
N PRO A 148 6.24 12.20 -10.37
CA PRO A 148 5.87 13.62 -10.44
C PRO A 148 4.54 13.90 -11.15
N ASP A 149 4.15 13.09 -12.13
CA ASP A 149 2.93 13.27 -12.90
C ASP A 149 1.69 12.60 -12.27
N THR A 150 1.80 12.04 -11.04
CA THR A 150 0.68 11.33 -10.36
C THR A 150 -0.55 12.23 -10.21
N CYS A 151 -0.40 13.49 -9.78
CA CYS A 151 -1.54 14.40 -9.64
C CYS A 151 -2.22 14.66 -10.98
N GLY A 152 -1.45 14.93 -12.04
CA GLY A 152 -1.98 15.18 -13.38
C GLY A 152 -2.73 13.95 -13.94
N LEU A 153 -2.22 12.75 -13.68
CA LEU A 153 -2.92 11.51 -14.05
C LEU A 153 -4.24 11.39 -13.30
N LEU A 154 -4.25 11.56 -11.98
CA LEU A 154 -5.46 11.47 -11.16
C LEU A 154 -6.51 12.47 -11.62
N GLU A 155 -6.14 13.73 -11.84
CA GLU A 155 -7.04 14.77 -12.37
C GLU A 155 -7.62 14.40 -13.73
N SER A 156 -6.82 13.81 -14.63
CA SER A 156 -7.27 13.38 -15.96
C SER A 156 -8.34 12.29 -15.94
N ILE A 157 -8.43 11.54 -14.84
CA ILE A 157 -9.44 10.50 -14.62
C ILE A 157 -10.52 10.91 -13.62
N GLY A 158 -10.55 12.18 -13.22
CA GLY A 158 -11.57 12.75 -12.34
C GLY A 158 -11.34 12.51 -10.85
N PHE A 159 -10.12 12.15 -10.44
CA PHE A 159 -9.73 11.97 -9.04
C PHE A 159 -8.85 13.14 -8.57
N SER A 160 -8.81 13.34 -7.27
CA SER A 160 -7.89 14.28 -6.64
C SER A 160 -7.13 13.59 -5.51
N LEU A 161 -5.83 13.83 -5.45
CA LEU A 161 -5.01 13.35 -4.35
C LEU A 161 -5.41 14.11 -3.07
N PRO A 162 -5.70 13.43 -1.94
CA PRO A 162 -5.86 14.08 -0.65
C PRO A 162 -4.61 14.90 -0.29
N VAL A 163 -4.80 16.05 0.37
CA VAL A 163 -3.70 17.02 0.58
C VAL A 163 -2.65 16.50 1.55
N GLU A 164 -3.10 16.02 2.72
CA GLU A 164 -2.18 15.62 3.78
C GLU A 164 -1.59 14.23 3.51
N PRO A 165 -0.31 14.01 3.82
CA PRO A 165 0.29 12.67 3.75
C PRO A 165 -0.52 11.66 4.59
N LEU A 166 -0.68 10.45 4.06
CA LEU A 166 -1.47 9.36 4.64
C LEU A 166 -2.96 9.69 4.86
N SER A 167 -3.45 10.84 4.38
CA SER A 167 -4.89 11.06 4.28
C SER A 167 -5.48 10.26 3.11
N HIS A 168 -6.77 10.00 3.18
CA HIS A 168 -7.45 9.18 2.19
C HIS A 168 -8.90 9.60 1.98
N ASN A 169 -9.43 9.22 0.84
CA ASN A 169 -10.84 9.35 0.51
C ASN A 169 -11.33 8.12 -0.27
N LYS A 170 -12.65 7.98 -0.37
CA LYS A 170 -13.27 7.04 -1.31
C LYS A 170 -13.44 7.73 -2.65
N VAL A 171 -13.17 6.99 -3.72
CA VAL A 171 -13.45 7.39 -5.09
C VAL A 171 -14.34 6.35 -5.75
N SER A 172 -15.35 6.80 -6.49
CA SER A 172 -16.25 5.91 -7.21
C SER A 172 -15.92 5.93 -8.70
N THR A 173 -15.90 4.75 -9.29
CA THR A 173 -15.65 4.58 -10.72
C THR A 173 -16.82 3.89 -11.40
N PRO A 174 -17.28 4.36 -12.55
CA PRO A 174 -18.31 3.66 -13.30
C PRO A 174 -17.86 2.22 -13.61
N ASN A 175 -18.67 1.22 -13.23
CA ASN A 175 -18.44 -0.21 -13.47
C ASN A 175 -17.22 -0.85 -12.76
N MET A 176 -16.54 -0.14 -11.85
CA MET A 176 -15.38 -0.67 -11.11
C MET A 176 -15.50 -0.45 -9.59
N GLY A 177 -16.70 -0.12 -9.10
CA GLY A 177 -17.00 0.03 -7.68
C GLY A 177 -16.37 1.26 -7.01
N GLU A 178 -16.27 1.17 -5.69
CA GLU A 178 -15.62 2.18 -4.85
C GLU A 178 -14.21 1.72 -4.50
N TRP A 179 -13.25 2.65 -4.57
CA TRP A 179 -11.85 2.44 -4.18
C TRP A 179 -11.50 3.38 -3.04
N PHE A 180 -10.53 2.98 -2.21
CA PHE A 180 -9.87 3.91 -1.32
C PHE A 180 -8.61 4.44 -2.00
N LEU A 181 -8.49 5.77 -2.08
CA LEU A 181 -7.33 6.48 -2.57
C LEU A 181 -6.59 7.08 -1.38
N MET A 182 -5.38 6.59 -1.09
CA MET A 182 -4.52 7.01 0.00
C MET A 182 -3.37 7.86 -0.54
N HIS A 183 -3.13 9.05 0.01
CA HIS A 183 -1.94 9.83 -0.30
C HIS A 183 -0.72 9.17 0.35
N ASN A 184 0.06 8.44 -0.40
CA ASN A 184 1.24 7.75 0.11
C ASN A 184 2.41 7.80 -0.87
N SER A 185 3.42 8.61 -0.53
CA SER A 185 4.66 8.78 -1.30
C SER A 185 5.70 7.76 -0.83
N ARG A 186 5.67 6.56 -1.41
CA ARG A 186 6.47 5.42 -0.93
C ARG A 186 7.92 5.41 -1.39
N PHE A 187 8.22 6.05 -2.53
CA PHE A 187 9.50 5.87 -3.21
C PHE A 187 10.20 7.19 -3.56
N GLY A 188 9.94 8.24 -2.77
CA GLY A 188 10.63 9.52 -2.88
C GLY A 188 9.95 10.57 -3.77
N SER A 189 9.03 10.16 -4.64
CA SER A 189 8.17 11.07 -5.41
C SER A 189 6.77 11.11 -4.82
N ILE A 190 5.98 12.10 -5.23
CA ILE A 190 4.55 12.15 -4.89
C ILE A 190 3.86 10.90 -5.40
N GLY A 191 2.91 10.37 -4.63
CA GLY A 191 2.23 9.16 -5.01
C GLY A 191 0.96 8.88 -4.23
N CYS A 192 0.21 7.90 -4.72
CA CYS A 192 -0.96 7.38 -4.04
C CYS A 192 -1.05 5.87 -4.14
N ASP A 193 -1.70 5.31 -3.15
CA ASP A 193 -2.10 3.91 -3.12
C ASP A 193 -3.60 3.79 -3.38
N LEU A 194 -4.00 2.75 -4.09
CA LEU A 194 -5.37 2.46 -4.46
C LEU A 194 -5.73 1.08 -3.93
N TYR A 195 -6.56 1.02 -2.89
CA TYR A 195 -7.18 -0.21 -2.43
C TYR A 195 -8.43 -0.48 -3.26
N ILE A 196 -8.35 -1.48 -4.10
CA ILE A 196 -9.36 -1.82 -5.12
C ILE A 196 -9.96 -3.17 -4.74
N PRO A 197 -11.30 -3.31 -4.65
CA PRO A 197 -11.92 -4.61 -4.42
C PRO A 197 -11.44 -5.63 -5.44
N ILE A 198 -11.12 -6.83 -4.98
CA ILE A 198 -10.41 -7.85 -5.75
C ILE A 198 -11.12 -8.24 -7.05
N GLU A 199 -12.45 -8.17 -7.08
CA GLU A 199 -13.26 -8.44 -8.26
C GLU A 199 -13.06 -7.44 -9.40
N TYR A 200 -12.71 -6.18 -9.06
CA TYR A 200 -12.46 -5.13 -10.05
C TYR A 200 -10.98 -4.92 -10.38
N LEU A 201 -10.08 -5.55 -9.64
CA LEU A 201 -8.64 -5.36 -9.79
C LEU A 201 -8.12 -5.51 -11.22
N PRO A 202 -8.51 -6.54 -12.01
CA PRO A 202 -8.00 -6.69 -13.37
C PRO A 202 -8.40 -5.53 -14.29
N VAL A 203 -9.67 -5.11 -14.24
CA VAL A 203 -10.21 -4.02 -15.08
C VAL A 203 -9.62 -2.69 -14.64
N ALA A 204 -9.48 -2.49 -13.34
CA ALA A 204 -8.86 -1.29 -12.78
C ALA A 204 -7.38 -1.17 -13.16
N ALA A 205 -6.63 -2.28 -13.13
CA ALA A 205 -5.23 -2.29 -13.54
C ALA A 205 -5.07 -1.90 -15.03
N GLU A 206 -5.89 -2.46 -15.92
CA GLU A 206 -5.90 -2.08 -17.33
C GLU A 206 -6.28 -0.60 -17.52
N TYR A 207 -7.29 -0.12 -16.80
CA TYR A 207 -7.74 1.26 -16.86
C TYR A 207 -6.64 2.23 -16.41
N LEU A 208 -6.03 1.98 -15.25
CA LEU A 208 -4.95 2.79 -14.72
C LEU A 208 -3.72 2.74 -15.64
N PHE A 209 -3.35 1.57 -16.13
CA PHE A 209 -2.20 1.43 -17.04
C PHE A 209 -2.39 2.20 -18.34
N LYS A 210 -3.57 2.13 -18.98
CA LYS A 210 -3.88 2.93 -20.17
C LYS A 210 -3.74 4.43 -19.92
N ASN A 211 -4.13 4.90 -18.74
CA ASN A 211 -3.97 6.32 -18.39
C ASN A 211 -2.51 6.65 -18.03
N THR A 212 -1.78 5.76 -17.38
CA THR A 212 -0.34 5.91 -17.13
C THR A 212 0.44 6.11 -18.43
N LEU A 213 0.13 5.33 -19.47
CA LEU A 213 0.74 5.48 -20.81
C LEU A 213 0.48 6.85 -21.44
N LYS A 214 -0.70 7.46 -21.25
CA LYS A 214 -1.01 8.82 -21.76
C LYS A 214 -0.14 9.89 -21.11
N HIS A 215 0.36 9.64 -19.91
CA HIS A 215 1.30 10.50 -19.19
C HIS A 215 2.78 10.11 -19.42
N ALA A 216 3.06 9.38 -20.49
CA ALA A 216 4.41 8.87 -20.83
C ALA A 216 5.06 8.08 -19.67
N GLY A 217 4.25 7.50 -18.80
CA GLY A 217 4.63 6.60 -17.72
C GLY A 217 4.58 5.14 -18.14
N GLY A 218 4.68 4.23 -17.17
CA GLY A 218 4.64 2.80 -17.42
C GLY A 218 4.48 1.97 -16.17
N LEU A 219 4.68 0.67 -16.29
CA LEU A 219 4.73 -0.24 -15.16
C LEU A 219 6.11 -0.20 -14.51
N ALA A 220 6.18 -0.39 -13.20
CA ALA A 220 7.44 -0.58 -12.50
C ALA A 220 7.34 -1.72 -11.50
N GLY A 221 8.40 -2.54 -11.46
CA GLY A 221 8.53 -3.64 -10.54
C GLY A 221 9.33 -3.27 -9.29
N TRP A 222 9.48 -4.27 -8.43
CA TRP A 222 10.12 -4.11 -7.14
C TRP A 222 11.56 -3.59 -7.22
N GLN A 223 12.34 -4.02 -8.22
CA GLN A 223 13.74 -3.58 -8.36
C GLN A 223 13.85 -2.07 -8.57
N ALA A 224 13.00 -1.49 -9.42
CA ALA A 224 13.00 -0.05 -9.65
C ALA A 224 12.54 0.73 -8.41
N THR A 225 11.55 0.22 -7.67
CA THR A 225 11.08 0.84 -6.42
C THR A 225 12.15 0.80 -5.32
N GLU A 226 12.93 -0.28 -5.23
CA GLU A 226 14.07 -0.36 -4.30
C GLU A 226 15.14 0.70 -4.60
N VAL A 227 15.51 0.86 -5.86
CA VAL A 227 16.48 1.91 -6.25
C VAL A 227 15.94 3.29 -5.85
N SER A 228 14.70 3.59 -6.21
CA SER A 228 14.10 4.92 -5.95
C SER A 228 13.98 5.24 -4.46
N ARG A 229 13.54 4.29 -3.61
CA ARG A 229 13.44 4.54 -2.16
C ARG A 229 14.80 4.73 -1.51
N ILE A 230 15.83 3.97 -1.94
CA ILE A 230 17.20 4.10 -1.43
C ILE A 230 17.78 5.47 -1.80
N GLU A 231 17.62 5.92 -3.04
CA GLU A 231 18.02 7.26 -3.48
C GLU A 231 17.31 8.36 -2.68
N ALA A 232 16.05 8.14 -2.30
CA ALA A 232 15.28 9.06 -1.48
C ALA A 232 15.59 8.95 0.03
N GLY A 233 16.45 8.01 0.46
CA GLY A 233 16.79 7.79 1.86
C GLY A 233 15.65 7.22 2.70
N ILE A 234 14.71 6.51 2.09
CA ILE A 234 13.56 5.89 2.76
C ILE A 234 13.92 4.48 3.21
N PRO A 235 14.09 4.22 4.52
CA PRO A 235 14.39 2.89 5.03
C PRO A 235 13.16 2.00 4.97
N ARG A 236 13.37 0.67 4.90
CA ARG A 236 12.32 -0.33 4.87
C ARG A 236 12.54 -1.38 5.96
N PHE A 237 11.46 -1.76 6.63
CA PHE A 237 11.53 -2.85 7.61
C PHE A 237 11.86 -4.19 6.93
N GLY A 238 12.79 -4.93 7.53
CA GLY A 238 13.32 -6.17 6.98
C GLY A 238 14.48 -5.97 5.98
N SER A 239 14.95 -4.73 5.81
CA SER A 239 16.14 -4.38 5.00
C SER A 239 17.10 -3.53 5.83
N GLU A 240 16.85 -2.23 6.00
CA GLU A 240 17.68 -1.32 6.81
C GLU A 240 17.17 -1.18 8.25
N MET A 241 15.95 -1.60 8.52
CA MET A 241 15.37 -1.60 9.87
C MET A 241 14.99 -3.03 10.24
N ASP A 242 15.34 -3.45 11.46
CA ASP A 242 15.03 -4.76 12.02
C ASP A 242 14.79 -4.69 13.54
N GLN A 243 14.88 -5.82 14.22
CA GLN A 243 14.65 -5.94 15.67
C GLN A 243 15.90 -5.64 16.51
N ASP A 244 17.06 -5.46 15.94
CA ASP A 244 18.35 -5.26 16.65
C ASP A 244 18.74 -3.76 16.83
#